data_9d36eb6c5039477cd926e223572ccb2d
#
_entry.id   9d36eb6c5039477cd926e223572ccb2d
#
_cell.length_a   1.000
_cell.length_b   1.000
_cell.length_c   1.000
_cell.angle_alpha   90.00
_cell.angle_beta   90.00
_cell.angle_gamma   90.00
#
_symmetry.space_group_name_H-M   'P 1'
#
loop_
_entity.id
_entity.type
_entity.pdbx_description
1 polymer ?
#
loop_
_entity_poly.entity_id
_entity_poly.type
_entity_poly.pdbx_seq_one_letter_code
_entity_poly.pdbx_strand_id
1 'polypeptide(L)'
;MERVTPLLERLAALVHQSVRDHGAEHGLLPIHVQVLSYLARANRYSDLPIAIAEYFGITRGTVSQTLTVLERKGLLQRTPDGRDRRRVHFRLTVAGEKVLQDGWTGRIEAALASLPGEGVELERALRGLLTGLQRLNGQRSFGVCRECVHFLAEGRGWRCGLTGEPLLAKETERICREWTAPAA
;
A
#
# COMPACT_ATOMS: atom_id res chain seq x y z
N MET A 1 -3.03 -16.10 -23.67
CA MET A 1 -2.28 -15.74 -22.44
C MET A 1 -0.83 -15.35 -22.71
N GLU A 2 -0.20 -15.88 -23.75
CA GLU A 2 1.20 -15.56 -24.11
C GLU A 2 1.52 -14.08 -24.35
N ARG A 3 0.51 -13.25 -24.68
CA ARG A 3 0.70 -11.80 -24.90
C ARG A 3 0.62 -10.94 -23.64
N VAL A 4 0.13 -11.47 -22.52
CA VAL A 4 -0.10 -10.70 -21.29
C VAL A 4 1.21 -10.51 -20.52
N THR A 5 2.05 -11.54 -20.43
CA THR A 5 3.32 -11.47 -19.69
C THR A 5 4.24 -10.35 -20.17
N PRO A 6 4.52 -10.20 -21.49
CA PRO A 6 5.36 -9.08 -21.97
C PRO A 6 4.76 -7.70 -21.70
N LEU A 7 3.42 -7.57 -21.70
CA LEU A 7 2.76 -6.31 -21.35
C LEU A 7 2.95 -5.97 -19.87
N LEU A 8 2.82 -6.97 -18.98
CA LEU A 8 3.06 -6.79 -17.55
C LEU A 8 4.51 -6.42 -17.26
N GLU A 9 5.47 -7.09 -17.91
CA GLU A 9 6.90 -6.75 -17.78
C GLU A 9 7.17 -5.30 -18.23
N ARG A 10 6.59 -4.89 -19.35
CA ARG A 10 6.75 -3.53 -19.84
C ARG A 10 6.08 -2.49 -18.96
N LEU A 11 4.87 -2.77 -18.46
CA LEU A 11 4.19 -1.91 -17.49
C LEU A 11 5.00 -1.78 -16.20
N ALA A 12 5.49 -2.89 -15.66
CA ALA A 12 6.32 -2.88 -14.46
C ALA A 12 7.58 -2.01 -14.64
N ALA A 13 8.25 -2.12 -15.81
CA ALA A 13 9.42 -1.32 -16.13
C ALA A 13 9.09 0.19 -16.20
N LEU A 14 7.97 0.57 -16.84
CA LEU A 14 7.53 1.98 -16.94
C LEU A 14 7.14 2.55 -15.57
N VAL A 15 6.41 1.78 -14.77
CA VAL A 15 6.06 2.18 -13.38
C VAL A 15 7.33 2.37 -12.56
N HIS A 16 8.26 1.42 -12.63
CA HIS A 16 9.52 1.51 -11.89
C HIS A 16 10.36 2.72 -12.34
N GLN A 17 10.40 3.01 -13.63
CA GLN A 17 11.06 4.20 -14.17
C GLN A 17 10.42 5.47 -13.61
N SER A 18 9.10 5.60 -13.66
CA SER A 18 8.38 6.77 -13.15
C SER A 18 8.63 7.00 -11.64
N VAL A 19 8.64 5.93 -10.85
CA VAL A 19 8.97 6.01 -9.40
C VAL A 19 10.40 6.47 -9.18
N ARG A 20 11.36 5.96 -9.97
CA ARG A 20 12.77 6.35 -9.88
C ARG A 20 12.99 7.82 -10.23
N ASP A 21 12.40 8.26 -11.34
CA ASP A 21 12.55 9.64 -11.82
C ASP A 21 11.94 10.61 -10.80
N HIS A 22 10.74 10.34 -10.31
CA HIS A 22 10.11 11.11 -9.24
C HIS A 22 10.95 11.11 -7.94
N GLY A 23 11.51 9.97 -7.56
CA GLY A 23 12.40 9.87 -6.40
C GLY A 23 13.65 10.74 -6.56
N ALA A 24 14.26 10.74 -7.74
CA ALA A 24 15.45 11.53 -8.02
C ALA A 24 15.23 13.04 -7.85
N GLU A 25 14.07 13.56 -8.24
CA GLU A 25 13.66 14.96 -8.05
C GLU A 25 13.67 15.39 -6.57
N HIS A 26 13.43 14.43 -5.66
CA HIS A 26 13.39 14.64 -4.21
C HIS A 26 14.63 14.11 -3.47
N GLY A 27 15.65 13.65 -4.17
CA GLY A 27 16.83 13.00 -3.57
C GLY A 27 16.47 11.72 -2.80
N LEU A 28 15.53 10.95 -3.33
CA LEU A 28 15.01 9.71 -2.76
C LEU A 28 15.28 8.53 -3.68
N LEU A 29 15.53 7.37 -3.10
CA LEU A 29 15.54 6.10 -3.82
C LEU A 29 14.10 5.64 -4.13
N PRO A 30 13.87 4.80 -5.16
CA PRO A 30 12.56 4.26 -5.46
C PRO A 30 11.83 3.66 -4.26
N ILE A 31 12.53 2.89 -3.44
CA ILE A 31 11.94 2.26 -2.25
C ILE A 31 11.44 3.31 -1.22
N HIS A 32 12.09 4.47 -1.12
CA HIS A 32 11.64 5.55 -0.24
C HIS A 32 10.29 6.09 -0.71
N VAL A 33 10.14 6.36 -2.00
CA VAL A 33 8.87 6.83 -2.60
C VAL A 33 7.77 5.78 -2.44
N GLN A 34 8.09 4.51 -2.71
CA GLN A 34 7.14 3.42 -2.58
C GLN A 34 6.63 3.26 -1.14
N VAL A 35 7.53 3.34 -0.14
CA VAL A 35 7.15 3.26 1.29
C VAL A 35 6.31 4.46 1.71
N LEU A 36 6.61 5.67 1.27
CA LEU A 36 5.75 6.83 1.49
C LEU A 36 4.35 6.60 0.88
N SER A 37 4.29 6.18 -0.38
CA SER A 37 3.02 5.90 -1.08
C SER A 37 2.21 4.78 -0.40
N TYR A 38 2.86 3.75 0.11
CA TYR A 38 2.22 2.69 0.89
C TYR A 38 1.64 3.24 2.20
N LEU A 39 2.45 3.95 3.00
CA LEU A 39 2.03 4.48 4.30
C LEU A 39 0.90 5.51 4.19
N ALA A 40 0.85 6.29 3.11
CA ALA A 40 -0.27 7.18 2.83
C ALA A 40 -1.61 6.46 2.73
N ARG A 41 -1.59 5.19 2.31
CA ARG A 41 -2.77 4.35 2.10
C ARG A 41 -2.95 3.25 3.14
N ALA A 42 -1.99 3.05 4.05
CA ALA A 42 -2.03 2.04 5.09
C ALA A 42 -3.01 2.42 6.21
N ASN A 43 -3.73 1.44 6.76
CA ASN A 43 -4.48 1.61 7.99
C ASN A 43 -3.58 1.36 9.22
N ARG A 44 -4.12 1.52 10.43
CA ARG A 44 -3.39 1.33 11.70
C ARG A 44 -2.87 -0.09 11.95
N TYR A 45 -3.32 -1.09 11.20
CA TYR A 45 -2.78 -2.46 11.27
C TYR A 45 -1.62 -2.67 10.32
N SER A 46 -1.39 -1.72 9.41
CA SER A 46 -0.49 -1.81 8.27
C SER A 46 0.63 -0.77 8.29
N ASP A 47 0.54 0.28 9.12
CA ASP A 47 1.54 1.34 9.26
C ASP A 47 2.74 0.94 10.15
N LEU A 48 3.04 -0.38 10.21
CA LEU A 48 4.08 -1.01 11.01
C LEU A 48 5.25 -1.51 10.14
N PRO A 49 6.51 -1.54 10.65
CA PRO A 49 7.66 -2.03 9.88
C PRO A 49 7.48 -3.45 9.33
N ILE A 50 6.85 -4.34 10.09
CA ILE A 50 6.61 -5.72 9.66
C ILE A 50 5.66 -5.77 8.46
N ALA A 51 4.63 -4.93 8.43
CA ALA A 51 3.68 -4.86 7.34
C ALA A 51 4.35 -4.33 6.05
N ILE A 52 5.25 -3.34 6.17
CA ILE A 52 6.05 -2.83 5.06
C ILE A 52 6.94 -3.94 4.48
N ALA A 53 7.63 -4.71 5.34
CA ALA A 53 8.50 -5.81 4.93
C ALA A 53 7.72 -6.87 4.13
N GLU A 54 6.56 -7.27 4.63
CA GLU A 54 5.68 -8.25 4.00
C GLU A 54 5.07 -7.74 2.69
N TYR A 55 4.64 -6.46 2.66
CA TYR A 55 4.03 -5.87 1.47
C TYR A 55 5.00 -5.79 0.29
N PHE A 56 6.25 -5.39 0.54
CA PHE A 56 7.28 -5.25 -0.50
C PHE A 56 8.14 -6.50 -0.70
N GLY A 57 7.99 -7.53 0.13
CA GLY A 57 8.84 -8.72 0.08
C GLY A 57 10.32 -8.43 0.36
N ILE A 58 10.62 -7.46 1.24
CA ILE A 58 11.98 -7.03 1.59
C ILE A 58 12.34 -7.36 3.03
N THR A 59 13.64 -7.35 3.35
CA THR A 59 14.11 -7.69 4.70
C THR A 59 13.74 -6.61 5.73
N ARG A 60 13.61 -7.00 7.00
CA ARG A 60 13.40 -6.06 8.11
C ARG A 60 14.55 -5.04 8.24
N GLY A 61 15.78 -5.44 7.91
CA GLY A 61 16.93 -4.55 7.89
C GLY A 61 16.78 -3.45 6.84
N THR A 62 16.36 -3.81 5.62
CA THR A 62 16.08 -2.85 4.54
C THR A 62 14.98 -1.88 4.96
N VAL A 63 13.89 -2.38 5.56
CA VAL A 63 12.80 -1.51 6.07
C VAL A 63 13.31 -0.54 7.12
N SER A 64 14.08 -1.04 8.11
CA SER A 64 14.64 -0.19 9.16
C SER A 64 15.51 0.94 8.61
N GLN A 65 16.38 0.63 7.66
CA GLN A 65 17.21 1.64 6.99
C GLN A 65 16.37 2.65 6.22
N THR A 66 15.38 2.18 5.45
CA THR A 66 14.46 3.03 4.69
C THR A 66 13.72 4.00 5.61
N LEU A 67 13.12 3.50 6.69
CA LEU A 67 12.38 4.30 7.66
C LEU A 67 13.30 5.33 8.35
N THR A 68 14.51 4.93 8.74
CA THR A 68 15.50 5.84 9.34
C THR A 68 15.88 6.99 8.40
N VAL A 69 16.04 6.71 7.11
CA VAL A 69 16.35 7.75 6.11
C VAL A 69 15.16 8.70 5.97
N LEU A 70 13.94 8.19 5.88
CA LEU A 70 12.73 9.00 5.72
C LEU A 70 12.43 9.86 6.96
N GLU A 71 12.64 9.31 8.17
CA GLU A 71 12.54 10.09 9.41
C GLU A 71 13.58 11.21 9.45
N ARG A 72 14.84 10.91 9.16
CA ARG A 72 15.95 11.89 9.15
C ARG A 72 15.73 13.00 8.13
N LYS A 73 15.06 12.71 7.02
CA LYS A 73 14.63 13.70 6.03
C LYS A 73 13.35 14.47 6.45
N GLY A 74 12.75 14.15 7.59
CA GLY A 74 11.53 14.79 8.08
C GLY A 74 10.27 14.43 7.28
N LEU A 75 10.29 13.34 6.50
CA LEU A 75 9.18 12.90 5.66
C LEU A 75 8.23 11.95 6.39
N LEU A 76 8.72 11.27 7.43
CA LEU A 76 7.95 10.40 8.31
C LEU A 76 8.13 10.81 9.77
N GLN A 77 7.12 10.51 10.56
CA GLN A 77 7.18 10.52 12.02
C GLN A 77 6.77 9.15 12.57
N ARG A 78 7.43 8.72 13.63
CA ARG A 78 7.06 7.53 14.36
C ARG A 78 6.27 7.86 15.61
N THR A 79 5.32 6.99 15.94
CA THR A 79 4.51 7.11 17.15
C THR A 79 4.45 5.74 17.83
N PRO A 80 4.79 5.60 19.10
CA PRO A 80 4.59 4.36 19.84
C PRO A 80 3.10 3.99 19.86
N ASP A 81 2.79 2.69 19.79
CA ASP A 81 1.43 2.22 19.99
C ASP A 81 0.99 2.45 21.44
N GLY A 82 -0.25 2.88 21.63
CA GLY A 82 -0.78 3.21 22.96
C GLY A 82 -1.02 2.00 23.87
N ARG A 83 -1.11 0.79 23.30
CA ARG A 83 -1.40 -0.46 24.02
C ARG A 83 -0.19 -1.40 24.11
N ASP A 84 0.64 -1.40 23.07
CA ASP A 84 1.83 -2.25 22.99
C ASP A 84 3.07 -1.43 22.60
N ARG A 85 3.86 -1.04 23.58
CA ARG A 85 5.09 -0.24 23.41
C ARG A 85 6.14 -0.88 22.50
N ARG A 86 5.99 -2.16 22.14
CA ARG A 86 6.86 -2.85 21.18
C ARG A 86 6.49 -2.51 19.73
N ARG A 87 5.29 -1.98 19.51
CA ARG A 87 4.81 -1.55 18.20
C ARG A 87 5.09 -0.07 18.01
N VAL A 88 5.52 0.25 16.81
CA VAL A 88 5.78 1.63 16.38
C VAL A 88 5.06 1.85 15.06
N HIS A 89 4.21 2.85 15.04
CA HIS A 89 3.47 3.29 13.86
C HIS A 89 4.25 4.36 13.11
N PHE A 90 4.17 4.35 11.79
CA PHE A 90 4.80 5.35 10.94
C PHE A 90 3.75 6.10 10.13
N ARG A 91 3.82 7.42 10.15
CA ARG A 91 2.90 8.30 9.43
C ARG A 91 3.69 9.34 8.65
N LEU A 92 3.12 9.77 7.52
CA LEU A 92 3.68 10.87 6.77
C LEU A 92 3.58 12.16 7.58
N THR A 93 4.59 13.00 7.43
CA THR A 93 4.50 14.43 7.78
C THR A 93 3.90 15.19 6.61
N VAL A 94 3.56 16.48 6.81
CA VAL A 94 3.12 17.36 5.71
C VAL A 94 4.16 17.39 4.57
N ALA A 95 5.45 17.38 4.91
CA ALA A 95 6.52 17.28 3.92
C ALA A 95 6.50 15.95 3.16
N GLY A 96 6.23 14.83 3.85
CA GLY A 96 6.09 13.52 3.22
C GLY A 96 4.88 13.44 2.30
N GLU A 97 3.75 14.03 2.68
CA GLU A 97 2.55 14.11 1.83
C GLU A 97 2.83 14.95 0.57
N LYS A 98 3.55 16.06 0.72
CA LYS A 98 3.91 16.92 -0.40
C LYS A 98 4.79 16.20 -1.43
N VAL A 99 5.68 15.31 -1.02
CA VAL A 99 6.46 14.48 -1.95
C VAL A 99 5.55 13.63 -2.84
N LEU A 100 4.38 13.21 -2.37
CA LEU A 100 3.46 12.40 -3.15
C LEU A 100 2.49 13.22 -4.03
N GLN A 101 2.39 14.53 -3.80
CA GLN A 101 1.61 15.41 -4.66
C GLN A 101 2.31 15.53 -6.02
N ASP A 102 1.54 15.52 -7.10
CA ASP A 102 2.05 15.53 -8.49
C ASP A 102 2.98 14.34 -8.84
N GLY A 103 2.91 13.27 -8.05
CA GLY A 103 3.77 12.12 -8.16
C GLY A 103 3.48 11.24 -9.38
N TRP A 104 4.28 10.18 -9.48
CA TRP A 104 4.23 9.18 -10.56
C TRP A 104 2.85 8.53 -10.76
N THR A 105 1.99 8.50 -9.72
CA THR A 105 0.63 7.93 -9.78
C THR A 105 -0.28 8.71 -10.71
N GLY A 106 -0.15 10.03 -10.78
CA GLY A 106 -1.02 10.86 -11.63
C GLY A 106 -0.95 10.52 -13.12
N ARG A 107 0.23 10.12 -13.61
CA ARG A 107 0.38 9.67 -15.01
C ARG A 107 -0.32 8.33 -15.24
N ILE A 108 -0.28 7.43 -14.28
CA ILE A 108 -0.98 6.14 -14.36
C ILE A 108 -2.49 6.37 -14.29
N GLU A 109 -2.96 7.21 -13.38
CA GLU A 109 -4.37 7.57 -13.26
C GLU A 109 -4.90 8.23 -14.53
N ALA A 110 -4.13 9.13 -15.15
CA ALA A 110 -4.49 9.71 -16.45
C ALA A 110 -4.57 8.65 -17.57
N ALA A 111 -3.63 7.72 -17.61
CA ALA A 111 -3.65 6.61 -18.57
C ALA A 111 -4.85 5.68 -18.34
N LEU A 112 -5.16 5.35 -17.09
CA LEU A 112 -6.32 4.55 -16.73
C LEU A 112 -7.64 5.24 -17.09
N ALA A 113 -7.75 6.55 -16.85
CA ALA A 113 -8.92 7.35 -17.20
C ALA A 113 -9.19 7.41 -18.73
N SER A 114 -8.18 7.18 -19.54
CA SER A 114 -8.30 7.12 -21.01
C SER A 114 -8.75 5.77 -21.56
N LEU A 115 -8.83 4.73 -20.71
CA LEU A 115 -9.27 3.41 -21.15
C LEU A 115 -10.79 3.39 -21.37
N PRO A 116 -11.26 2.66 -22.39
CA PRO A 116 -12.69 2.43 -22.57
C PRO A 116 -13.24 1.55 -21.44
N GLY A 117 -14.41 1.90 -20.90
CA GLY A 117 -15.08 1.15 -19.83
C GLY A 117 -14.81 1.70 -18.42
N GLU A 118 -15.48 1.13 -17.44
CA GLU A 118 -15.47 1.62 -16.05
C GLU A 118 -14.25 1.18 -15.22
N GLY A 119 -13.25 0.51 -15.82
CA GLY A 119 -12.06 0.02 -15.11
C GLY A 119 -12.30 -1.16 -14.14
N VAL A 120 -13.53 -1.51 -13.85
CA VAL A 120 -13.91 -2.57 -12.88
C VAL A 120 -13.39 -3.95 -13.32
N GLU A 121 -13.47 -4.25 -14.62
CA GLU A 121 -12.98 -5.52 -15.14
C GLU A 121 -11.46 -5.62 -15.07
N LEU A 122 -10.77 -4.52 -15.40
CA LEU A 122 -9.32 -4.43 -15.27
C LEU A 122 -8.87 -4.59 -13.82
N GLU A 123 -9.53 -3.90 -12.89
CA GLU A 123 -9.24 -4.04 -11.46
C GLU A 123 -9.41 -5.48 -10.99
N ARG A 124 -10.51 -6.12 -11.35
CA ARG A 124 -10.77 -7.54 -11.01
C ARG A 124 -9.69 -8.46 -11.55
N ALA A 125 -9.29 -8.29 -12.81
CA ALA A 125 -8.24 -9.08 -13.45
C ALA A 125 -6.89 -8.88 -12.77
N LEU A 126 -6.48 -7.64 -12.51
CA LEU A 126 -5.23 -7.31 -11.82
C LEU A 126 -5.22 -7.84 -10.38
N ARG A 127 -6.32 -7.71 -9.66
CA ARG A 127 -6.47 -8.24 -8.29
C ARG A 127 -6.36 -9.77 -8.27
N GLY A 128 -7.01 -10.46 -9.20
CA GLY A 128 -6.91 -11.92 -9.35
C GLY A 128 -5.47 -12.37 -9.62
N LEU A 129 -4.78 -11.70 -10.55
CA LEU A 129 -3.38 -11.97 -10.88
C LEU A 129 -2.46 -11.72 -9.68
N LEU A 130 -2.62 -10.59 -8.99
CA LEU A 130 -1.84 -10.25 -7.80
C LEU A 130 -2.01 -11.29 -6.71
N THR A 131 -3.24 -11.67 -6.40
CA THR A 131 -3.55 -12.70 -5.38
C THR A 131 -2.96 -14.05 -5.76
N GLY A 132 -3.04 -14.43 -7.04
CA GLY A 132 -2.43 -15.65 -7.57
C GLY A 132 -0.92 -15.67 -7.39
N LEU A 133 -0.23 -14.58 -7.75
CA LEU A 133 1.22 -14.45 -7.60
C LEU A 133 1.65 -14.45 -6.14
N GLN A 134 0.92 -13.75 -5.26
CA GLN A 134 1.19 -13.75 -3.83
C GLN A 134 1.09 -15.15 -3.24
N ARG A 135 0.06 -15.92 -3.62
CA ARG A 135 -0.12 -17.32 -3.18
C ARG A 135 1.02 -18.21 -3.66
N LEU A 136 1.41 -18.12 -4.92
CA LEU A 136 2.52 -18.90 -5.50
C LEU A 136 3.85 -18.58 -4.81
N ASN A 137 4.06 -17.34 -4.39
CA ASN A 137 5.27 -16.88 -3.71
C ASN A 137 5.22 -17.04 -2.18
N GLY A 138 4.16 -17.63 -1.62
CA GLY A 138 3.99 -17.75 -0.17
C GLY A 138 3.89 -16.40 0.55
N GLN A 139 3.49 -15.34 -0.16
CA GLN A 139 3.35 -14.01 0.38
C GLN A 139 1.96 -13.79 1.00
N ARG A 140 1.91 -12.92 2.00
CA ARG A 140 0.64 -12.48 2.59
C ARG A 140 -0.11 -11.58 1.61
N SER A 141 -1.42 -11.78 1.52
CA SER A 141 -2.30 -10.88 0.77
C SER A 141 -2.60 -9.62 1.59
N PHE A 142 -2.71 -8.51 0.89
CA PHE A 142 -3.15 -7.23 1.40
C PHE A 142 -4.32 -6.74 0.56
N GLY A 143 -5.26 -6.07 1.18
CA GLY A 143 -6.41 -5.54 0.47
C GLY A 143 -7.05 -4.37 1.19
N VAL A 144 -8.09 -3.78 0.61
CA VAL A 144 -8.82 -2.67 1.19
C VAL A 144 -9.73 -3.19 2.31
N CYS A 145 -9.72 -2.50 3.46
CA CYS A 145 -10.40 -2.97 4.67
C CYS A 145 -11.90 -3.27 4.43
N ARG A 146 -12.61 -2.43 3.67
CA ARG A 146 -14.06 -2.62 3.36
C ARG A 146 -14.37 -3.86 2.52
N GLU A 147 -13.37 -4.42 1.84
CA GLU A 147 -13.50 -5.62 1.00
C GLU A 147 -13.07 -6.90 1.75
N CYS A 148 -12.85 -6.81 3.05
CA CYS A 148 -12.39 -7.93 3.88
C CYS A 148 -13.58 -8.73 4.41
N VAL A 149 -13.45 -10.06 4.54
CA VAL A 149 -14.48 -10.90 5.19
C VAL A 149 -14.77 -10.51 6.63
N HIS A 150 -13.81 -9.85 7.29
CA HIS A 150 -13.93 -9.38 8.67
C HIS A 150 -14.51 -7.96 8.78
N PHE A 151 -14.92 -7.35 7.68
CA PHE A 151 -15.54 -6.04 7.71
C PHE A 151 -17.01 -6.15 8.11
N LEU A 152 -17.37 -5.56 9.24
CA LEU A 152 -18.73 -5.60 9.79
C LEU A 152 -19.32 -4.19 9.81
N ALA A 153 -20.54 -4.06 9.27
CA ALA A 153 -21.36 -2.86 9.43
C ALA A 153 -22.19 -2.99 10.72
N GLU A 154 -22.06 -2.01 11.64
CA GLU A 154 -22.80 -1.99 12.91
C GLU A 154 -23.50 -0.64 13.09
N GLY A 155 -24.81 -0.61 12.94
CA GLY A 155 -25.60 0.61 13.06
C GLY A 155 -25.11 1.71 12.11
N ARG A 156 -24.55 2.80 12.68
CA ARG A 156 -23.97 3.92 11.90
C ARG A 156 -22.45 3.85 11.75
N GLY A 157 -21.83 2.76 12.13
CA GLY A 157 -20.37 2.61 12.12
C GLY A 157 -19.89 1.28 11.54
N TRP A 158 -18.60 1.03 11.70
CA TRP A 158 -17.95 -0.19 11.22
C TRP A 158 -17.04 -0.77 12.29
N ARG A 159 -16.89 -2.09 12.28
CA ARG A 159 -16.03 -2.85 13.18
C ARG A 159 -15.22 -3.88 12.40
N CYS A 160 -14.00 -4.12 12.85
CA CYS A 160 -13.21 -5.26 12.40
C CYS A 160 -13.62 -6.52 13.18
N GLY A 161 -14.20 -7.52 12.52
CA GLY A 161 -14.59 -8.79 13.15
C GLY A 161 -13.39 -9.62 13.62
N LEU A 162 -12.18 -9.38 13.09
CA LEU A 162 -10.98 -10.09 13.52
C LEU A 162 -10.43 -9.53 14.86
N THR A 163 -10.39 -8.20 14.99
CA THR A 163 -9.82 -7.54 16.18
C THR A 163 -10.87 -7.07 17.18
N GLY A 164 -12.14 -7.05 16.78
CA GLY A 164 -13.24 -6.51 17.59
C GLY A 164 -13.22 -4.97 17.72
N GLU A 165 -12.33 -4.27 17.02
CA GLU A 165 -12.15 -2.83 17.17
C GLU A 165 -13.03 -2.02 16.22
N PRO A 166 -13.57 -0.87 16.65
CA PRO A 166 -14.30 0.04 15.79
C PRO A 166 -13.35 0.61 14.71
N LEU A 167 -13.87 0.79 13.49
CA LEU A 167 -13.15 1.35 12.34
C LEU A 167 -13.64 2.77 12.06
N LEU A 168 -12.72 3.67 11.84
CA LEU A 168 -13.04 5.01 11.35
C LEU A 168 -13.31 4.95 9.84
N ALA A 169 -14.21 5.82 9.33
CA ALA A 169 -14.54 5.88 7.91
C ALA A 169 -13.31 5.89 7.00
N LYS A 170 -12.33 6.73 7.32
CA LYS A 170 -11.07 6.83 6.56
C LYS A 170 -10.22 5.56 6.57
N GLU A 171 -10.40 4.67 7.54
CA GLU A 171 -9.63 3.42 7.65
C GLU A 171 -10.23 2.31 6.79
N THR A 172 -11.53 2.39 6.50
CA THR A 172 -12.23 1.39 5.70
C THR A 172 -11.77 1.36 4.25
N GLU A 173 -11.27 2.49 3.73
CA GLU A 173 -10.73 2.65 2.37
C GLU A 173 -9.22 2.38 2.27
N ARG A 174 -8.59 1.97 3.38
CA ARG A 174 -7.13 1.84 3.45
C ARG A 174 -6.68 0.39 3.36
N ILE A 175 -5.42 0.22 2.96
CA ILE A 175 -4.74 -1.08 2.88
C ILE A 175 -4.66 -1.70 4.28
N CYS A 176 -5.12 -2.95 4.39
CA CYS A 176 -5.07 -3.74 5.61
C CYS A 176 -4.18 -4.98 5.43
N ARG A 177 -3.22 -5.15 6.32
CA ARG A 177 -2.35 -6.34 6.40
C ARG A 177 -3.11 -7.59 6.83
N GLU A 178 -4.14 -7.43 7.66
CA GLU A 178 -4.98 -8.52 8.17
C GLU A 178 -6.16 -8.84 7.23
N TRP A 179 -6.07 -8.35 6.00
CA TRP A 179 -7.11 -8.57 5.01
C TRP A 179 -7.22 -10.04 4.60
N THR A 180 -8.45 -10.52 4.54
CA THR A 180 -8.81 -11.84 4.04
C THR A 180 -9.82 -11.68 2.92
N ALA A 181 -9.54 -12.29 1.77
CA ALA A 181 -10.42 -12.25 0.62
C ALA A 181 -11.79 -12.85 0.94
N PRO A 182 -12.89 -12.27 0.46
CA PRO A 182 -14.17 -12.97 0.40
C PRO A 182 -14.04 -14.29 -0.37
N ALA A 183 -14.83 -15.28 0.02
CA ALA A 183 -14.96 -16.48 -0.78
C ALA A 183 -15.50 -16.13 -2.18
N ALA A 184 -14.88 -16.68 -3.24
CA ALA A 184 -15.29 -16.48 -4.62
C ALA A 184 -16.62 -17.17 -4.89
#